data_0b8338f7e47b92ad483b92423e7615ae
#
_entry.id   0b8338f7e47b92ad483b92423e7615ae
#
_cell.length_a   1.000
_cell.length_b   1.000
_cell.length_c   1.000
_cell.angle_alpha   90.00
_cell.angle_beta   90.00
_cell.angle_gamma   90.00
#
_symmetry.space_group_name_H-M   'P 1'
#
loop_
_entity.id
_entity.type
_entity.pdbx_description
1 polymer ?
#
loop_
_entity_poly.entity_id
_entity_poly.type
_entity_poly.pdbx_seq_one_letter_code
_entity_poly.pdbx_strand_id
1 'polypeptide(L)' 'MASKKTVTTLRDKSIDELRSRERDLREQLFKLRFQRATGRVENPMKMRQVRREIAQIQTLLNERARA' A
#
# COMPACT_ATOMS: atom_id res chain seq x y z
N MET A 1 -9.95 -6.37 6.18
CA MET A 1 -9.12 -5.54 7.05
C MET A 1 -7.67 -5.86 6.85
N ALA A 2 -6.85 -4.83 6.72
CA ALA A 2 -5.42 -5.04 6.77
C ALA A 2 -5.11 -5.63 8.13
N SER A 3 -5.10 -6.91 8.17
CA SER A 3 -4.98 -7.67 9.37
C SER A 3 -3.53 -7.75 9.79
N LYS A 4 -3.30 -8.25 10.99
CA LYS A 4 -1.97 -8.59 11.45
C LYS A 4 -1.25 -9.47 10.46
N LYS A 5 -2.00 -10.28 9.71
CA LYS A 5 -1.47 -11.20 8.72
C LYS A 5 -0.77 -10.47 7.57
N THR A 6 -1.35 -9.37 7.09
CA THR A 6 -0.74 -8.55 6.03
C THR A 6 0.56 -7.93 6.52
N VAL A 7 0.55 -7.35 7.72
CA VAL A 7 1.74 -6.72 8.30
C VAL A 7 2.85 -7.76 8.51
N THR A 8 2.51 -8.94 9.01
CA THR A 8 3.48 -10.01 9.21
C THR A 8 4.11 -10.42 7.89
N THR A 9 3.30 -10.59 6.84
CA THR A 9 3.81 -10.93 5.52
C THR A 9 4.74 -9.85 4.98
N LEU A 10 4.38 -8.58 5.17
CA LEU A 10 5.22 -7.48 4.73
C LEU A 10 6.54 -7.42 5.49
N ARG A 11 6.54 -7.75 6.78
CA ARG A 11 7.77 -7.74 7.58
C ARG A 11 8.78 -8.77 7.12
N ASP A 12 8.31 -9.86 6.52
CA ASP A 12 9.19 -10.92 6.02
C ASP A 12 9.83 -10.56 4.68
N LYS A 13 9.41 -9.48 4.05
CA LYS A 13 9.94 -9.06 2.76
C LYS A 13 11.20 -8.23 2.90
N SER A 14 12.08 -8.33 1.90
CA SER A 14 13.28 -7.49 1.84
C SER A 14 12.90 -6.03 1.55
N ILE A 15 13.86 -5.13 1.77
CA ILE A 15 13.66 -3.70 1.49
C ILE A 15 13.30 -3.49 0.03
N ASP A 16 13.99 -4.19 -0.88
CA ASP A 16 13.73 -4.06 -2.32
C ASP A 16 12.31 -4.52 -2.68
N GLU A 17 11.87 -5.62 -2.08
CA GLU A 17 10.52 -6.11 -2.29
C GLU A 17 9.48 -5.14 -1.77
N LEU A 18 9.73 -4.54 -0.61
CA LEU A 18 8.82 -3.55 -0.04
C LEU A 18 8.72 -2.31 -0.91
N ARG A 19 9.84 -1.84 -1.45
CA ARG A 19 9.84 -0.69 -2.36
C ARG A 19 9.10 -0.99 -3.65
N SER A 20 9.29 -2.19 -4.18
CA SER A 20 8.59 -2.63 -5.38
C SER A 20 7.09 -2.68 -5.14
N ARG A 21 6.68 -3.23 -4.00
CA ARG A 21 5.28 -3.30 -3.61
C ARG A 21 4.68 -1.91 -3.43
N GLU A 22 5.41 -1.00 -2.80
CA GLU A 22 4.98 0.37 -2.63
C GLU A 22 4.73 1.05 -3.98
N ARG A 23 5.62 0.84 -4.93
CA ARG A 23 5.49 1.42 -6.26
C ARG A 23 4.23 0.91 -6.95
N ASP A 24 3.98 -0.40 -6.88
CA ASP A 24 2.80 -1.00 -7.48
C ASP A 24 1.52 -0.45 -6.85
N LEU A 25 1.52 -0.30 -5.53
CA LEU A 25 0.36 0.22 -4.82
C LEU A 25 0.10 1.69 -5.13
N ARG A 26 1.16 2.48 -5.28
CA ARG A 26 1.03 3.88 -5.66
C ARG A 26 0.43 4.01 -7.06
N GLU A 27 0.84 3.13 -7.96
CA GLU A 27 0.28 3.08 -9.31
C GLU A 27 -1.20 2.72 -9.26
N GLN A 28 -1.58 1.73 -8.46
CA GLN A 28 -2.99 1.39 -8.25
C GLN A 28 -3.78 2.57 -7.68
N LEU A 29 -3.21 3.25 -6.70
CA LEU A 29 -3.86 4.41 -6.09
C LEU A 29 -4.08 5.51 -7.11
N PHE A 30 -3.10 5.75 -7.96
CA PHE A 30 -3.22 6.74 -9.04
C PHE A 30 -4.38 6.40 -9.95
N LYS A 31 -4.49 5.14 -10.37
CA LYS A 31 -5.57 4.68 -11.23
C LYS A 31 -6.93 4.83 -10.55
N LEU A 32 -7.00 4.50 -9.26
CA LEU A 32 -8.25 4.64 -8.51
C LEU A 32 -8.65 6.10 -8.36
N ARG A 33 -7.70 7.00 -8.12
CA ARG A 33 -7.97 8.43 -8.07
C ARG A 33 -8.45 8.96 -9.41
N PHE A 34 -7.87 8.48 -10.49
CA PHE A 34 -8.31 8.85 -11.83
C PHE A 34 -9.74 8.39 -12.07
N GLN A 35 -10.07 7.17 -11.71
CA GLN A 35 -11.43 6.64 -11.83
C GLN A 35 -12.41 7.48 -11.02
N ARG A 36 -12.02 7.87 -9.81
CA ARG A 36 -12.85 8.72 -8.96
C ARG A 36 -13.11 10.06 -9.62
N ALA A 37 -12.08 10.66 -10.22
CA ALA A 37 -12.23 11.94 -10.90
C ALA A 37 -13.20 11.86 -12.10
N THR A 38 -13.28 10.69 -12.75
CA THR A 38 -14.21 10.46 -13.85
C THR A 38 -15.57 9.93 -13.42
N GLY A 39 -15.80 9.82 -12.10
CA GLY A 39 -17.07 9.36 -11.56
C GLY A 39 -17.29 7.86 -11.62
N ARG A 40 -16.22 7.08 -11.83
CA ARG A 40 -16.31 5.62 -12.00
C ARG A 40 -15.84 4.83 -10.80
N VAL A 41 -15.92 5.40 -9.61
CA VAL A 41 -15.50 4.66 -8.40
C VAL A 41 -16.56 3.63 -8.06
N GLU A 42 -16.23 2.38 -8.27
CA GLU A 42 -17.11 1.27 -7.93
C GLU A 42 -16.92 0.81 -6.49
N ASN A 43 -15.72 1.01 -5.92
CA ASN A 43 -15.43 0.50 -4.58
C ASN A 43 -14.49 1.43 -3.82
N PRO A 44 -15.02 2.37 -3.02
CA PRO A 44 -14.20 3.28 -2.23
C PRO A 44 -13.36 2.58 -1.16
N MET A 45 -13.78 1.39 -0.73
CA MET A 45 -13.03 0.60 0.25
C MET A 45 -11.66 0.18 -0.28
N LYS A 46 -11.58 -0.10 -1.57
CA LYS A 46 -10.31 -0.50 -2.18
C LYS A 46 -9.27 0.61 -2.09
N MET A 47 -9.69 1.85 -2.29
CA MET A 47 -8.81 3.00 -2.15
C MET A 47 -8.24 3.09 -0.74
N ARG A 48 -9.08 2.89 0.26
CA ARG A 48 -8.64 2.91 1.66
C ARG A 48 -7.66 1.79 1.96
N GLN A 49 -7.93 0.60 1.44
CA GLN A 49 -7.04 -0.55 1.63
C GLN A 49 -5.67 -0.30 1.02
N VAL A 50 -5.63 0.23 -0.20
CA VAL A 50 -4.37 0.53 -0.87
C VAL A 50 -3.58 1.59 -0.10
N ARG A 51 -4.23 2.65 0.32
CA ARG A 51 -3.58 3.71 1.11
C ARG A 51 -3.02 3.17 2.42
N ARG A 52 -3.78 2.30 3.09
CA ARG A 52 -3.36 1.69 4.34
C ARG A 52 -2.13 0.81 4.16
N GLU A 53 -2.13 0.00 3.10
CA GLU A 53 -0.99 -0.87 2.82
C GLU A 53 0.26 -0.05 2.49
N ILE A 54 0.11 1.04 1.74
CA ILE A 54 1.24 1.95 1.47
C ILE A 54 1.80 2.50 2.78
N ALA A 55 0.93 2.94 3.68
CA ALA A 55 1.36 3.48 4.97
C ALA A 55 2.10 2.43 5.79
N GLN A 56 1.63 1.19 5.79
CA GLN A 56 2.29 0.09 6.49
C GLN A 56 3.69 -0.15 5.92
N ILE A 57 3.82 -0.16 4.61
CA ILE A 57 5.12 -0.36 3.96
C ILE A 57 6.07 0.77 4.31
N GLN A 58 5.60 2.02 4.27
CA GLN A 58 6.42 3.16 4.63
C GLN A 58 6.92 3.07 6.08
N THR A 59 6.04 2.63 6.98
CA THR A 59 6.41 2.45 8.38
C THR A 59 7.52 1.40 8.51
N LEU A 60 7.39 0.27 7.82
CA LEU A 60 8.39 -0.78 7.87
C LEU A 60 9.72 -0.33 7.26
N LEU A 61 9.69 0.43 6.18
CA LEU A 61 10.90 0.97 5.58
C LEU A 61 11.59 1.94 6.53
N ASN A 62 10.82 2.79 7.22
CA ASN A 62 11.37 3.70 8.21
C ASN A 62 11.99 2.96 9.39
N GLU A 63 11.33 1.91 9.87
CA GLU A 63 11.86 1.10 10.96
C GLU A 63 13.21 0.49 10.58
N ARG A 64 13.32 -0.05 9.37
CA ARG A 64 14.56 -0.66 8.89
C ARG A 64 15.65 0.37 8.66
N ALA A 65 15.29 1.57 8.24
CA ALA A 65 16.25 2.64 8.06
C ALA A 65 16.86 3.13 9.37
N ARG A 66 16.13 2.95 10.48
CA ARG A 66 16.58 3.33 11.82
C ARG A 66 17.33 2.23 12.55
N ALA A 67 17.20 1.01 12.08
CA ALA A 67 17.79 -0.16 12.72
C ALA A 67 19.32 -0.23 12.58
#